data_d86019b4026705d82c2c4b0b4b2980a3
#
_entry.id   d86019b4026705d82c2c4b0b4b2980a3
#
_cell.length_a   1.000
_cell.length_b   1.000
_cell.length_c   1.000
_cell.angle_alpha   90.00
_cell.angle_beta   90.00
_cell.angle_gamma   90.00
#
_symmetry.space_group_name_H-M   'P 1'
#
loop_
_entity.id
_entity.type
_entity.pdbx_description
1 polymer ?
#
loop_
_entity_poly.entity_id
_entity_poly.type
_entity_poly.pdbx_seq_one_letter_code
_entity_poly.pdbx_strand_id
1 'polypeptide(L)'
;MYYVTMKMVRNEEAYIFRSFFKSFKENFKQATIINVIMLIVAVLLYLDTNIAGNMGQTTGKILRMIFAVFTLLYVMVLLYVYPVLAKFYNSIKNTFKNAFLMAIRHLPFTFLMLVICVCPLAIFFIPSFQIQMSLILLFILFGPAVIAYANSHFFVKIFDRYIPKEPDPEEAEVMP
;
A
#
# COMPACT_ATOMS: atom_id res chain seq x y z
N MET A 1 2.35 -0.69 -10.97
CA MET A 1 0.98 -0.15 -10.93
C MET A 1 0.94 1.24 -10.31
N TYR A 2 1.30 1.46 -9.05
CA TYR A 2 1.27 2.79 -8.38
C TYR A 2 2.01 3.92 -9.13
N TYR A 3 3.14 3.62 -9.77
CA TYR A 3 3.85 4.62 -10.59
C TYR A 3 2.96 5.25 -11.68
N VAL A 4 2.19 4.43 -12.38
CA VAL A 4 1.29 4.88 -13.45
C VAL A 4 0.07 5.59 -12.88
N THR A 5 -0.57 5.01 -11.84
CA THR A 5 -1.78 5.60 -11.26
C THR A 5 -1.52 6.95 -10.59
N MET A 6 -0.35 7.14 -9.95
CA MET A 6 0.04 8.45 -9.41
C MET A 6 0.31 9.49 -10.53
N LYS A 7 0.87 9.09 -11.67
CA LYS A 7 1.01 9.98 -12.84
C LYS A 7 -0.34 10.38 -13.41
N MET A 8 -1.27 9.43 -13.53
CA MET A 8 -2.64 9.70 -13.99
C MET A 8 -3.35 10.71 -13.07
N VAL A 9 -3.21 10.57 -11.75
CA VAL A 9 -3.81 11.50 -10.77
C VAL A 9 -3.22 12.91 -10.89
N ARG A 10 -1.97 13.04 -11.33
CA ARG A 10 -1.30 14.35 -11.55
C ARG A 10 -1.57 14.95 -12.92
N ASN A 11 -2.37 14.29 -13.78
CA ASN A 11 -2.55 14.65 -15.18
C ASN A 11 -1.24 14.72 -15.98
N GLU A 12 -0.19 14.00 -15.52
CA GLU A 12 1.05 13.86 -16.27
C GLU A 12 0.82 12.92 -17.46
N GLU A 13 1.32 13.28 -18.65
CA GLU A 13 1.25 12.40 -19.81
C GLU A 13 1.95 11.06 -19.49
N ALA A 14 1.19 9.98 -19.45
CA ALA A 14 1.71 8.66 -19.19
C ALA A 14 1.34 7.73 -20.34
N TYR A 15 2.34 7.33 -21.12
CA TYR A 15 2.21 6.13 -21.95
C TYR A 15 2.07 4.93 -21.01
N ILE A 16 0.83 4.54 -20.68
CA ILE A 16 0.49 3.60 -19.61
C ILE A 16 1.35 2.33 -19.69
N PHE A 17 1.36 1.65 -20.83
CA PHE A 17 2.12 0.41 -21.02
C PHE A 17 3.63 0.62 -20.86
N ARG A 18 4.19 1.62 -21.52
CA ARG A 18 5.62 1.92 -21.47
C ARG A 18 6.06 2.28 -20.05
N SER A 19 5.32 3.13 -19.38
CA SER A 19 5.57 3.56 -18.01
C SER A 19 5.45 2.41 -17.01
N PHE A 20 4.47 1.51 -17.21
CA PHE A 20 4.30 0.33 -16.38
C PHE A 20 5.49 -0.61 -16.51
N PHE A 21 5.87 -1.01 -17.72
CA PHE A 21 6.98 -1.94 -17.93
C PHE A 21 8.32 -1.35 -17.53
N LYS A 22 8.52 -0.04 -17.72
CA LYS A 22 9.72 0.66 -17.24
C LYS A 22 9.83 0.56 -15.72
N SER A 23 8.81 0.99 -14.99
CA SER A 23 8.78 0.93 -13.53
C SER A 23 8.86 -0.50 -13.00
N PHE A 24 8.23 -1.46 -13.67
CA PHE A 24 8.32 -2.87 -13.31
C PHE A 24 9.76 -3.36 -13.39
N LYS A 25 10.45 -3.14 -14.52
CA LYS A 25 11.83 -3.57 -14.72
C LYS A 25 12.80 -2.92 -13.73
N GLU A 26 12.66 -1.62 -13.50
CA GLU A 26 13.52 -0.86 -12.58
C GLU A 26 13.38 -1.31 -11.13
N ASN A 27 12.16 -1.62 -10.68
CA ASN A 27 11.86 -1.96 -9.29
C ASN A 27 11.77 -3.46 -9.01
N PHE A 28 11.87 -4.32 -10.03
CA PHE A 28 11.59 -5.76 -9.92
C PHE A 28 12.38 -6.43 -8.80
N LYS A 29 13.70 -6.23 -8.78
CA LYS A 29 14.57 -6.84 -7.78
C LYS A 29 14.21 -6.41 -6.35
N GLN A 30 14.01 -5.10 -6.14
CA GLN A 30 13.67 -4.58 -4.82
C GLN A 30 12.26 -5.01 -4.40
N ALA A 31 11.29 -4.96 -5.32
CA ALA A 31 9.92 -5.41 -5.07
C ALA A 31 9.86 -6.89 -4.70
N THR A 32 10.66 -7.75 -5.38
CA THR A 32 10.73 -9.18 -5.07
C THR A 32 11.26 -9.42 -3.66
N ILE A 33 12.36 -8.76 -3.28
CA ILE A 33 12.93 -8.91 -1.94
C ILE A 33 11.93 -8.41 -0.88
N ILE A 34 11.29 -7.26 -1.10
CA ILE A 34 10.26 -6.72 -0.21
C ILE A 34 9.10 -7.73 -0.08
N ASN A 35 8.65 -8.31 -1.19
CA ASN A 35 7.58 -9.31 -1.19
C ASN A 35 7.94 -10.55 -0.36
N VAL A 36 9.16 -11.07 -0.50
CA VAL A 36 9.64 -12.22 0.29
C VAL A 36 9.66 -11.87 1.78
N ILE A 37 10.19 -10.70 2.15
CA ILE A 37 10.22 -10.24 3.55
C ILE A 37 8.79 -10.12 4.09
N MET A 38 7.89 -9.47 3.35
CA MET A 38 6.49 -9.30 3.76
C MET A 38 5.78 -10.65 3.89
N LEU A 39 6.03 -11.60 2.98
CA LEU A 39 5.47 -12.95 3.07
C LEU A 39 5.94 -13.69 4.34
N ILE A 40 7.24 -13.64 4.65
CA ILE A 40 7.78 -14.26 5.86
C ILE A 40 7.11 -13.67 7.11
N VAL A 41 7.01 -12.34 7.20
CA VAL A 41 6.35 -11.67 8.33
C VAL A 41 4.86 -12.05 8.42
N ALA A 42 4.15 -12.15 7.29
CA ALA A 42 2.76 -12.57 7.26
C ALA A 42 2.58 -14.00 7.81
N VAL A 43 3.46 -14.94 7.38
CA VAL A 43 3.43 -16.33 7.85
C VAL A 43 3.71 -16.39 9.35
N LEU A 44 4.70 -15.66 9.84
CA LEU A 44 5.01 -15.62 11.29
C LEU A 44 3.82 -15.08 12.09
N LEU A 45 3.23 -13.95 11.71
CA LEU A 45 2.05 -13.39 12.38
C LEU A 45 0.85 -14.35 12.36
N TYR A 46 0.65 -15.07 11.26
CA TYR A 46 -0.38 -16.08 11.15
C TYR A 46 -0.16 -17.24 12.12
N LEU A 47 1.08 -17.78 12.18
CA LEU A 47 1.44 -18.86 13.10
C LEU A 47 1.31 -18.43 14.56
N ASP A 48 1.82 -17.24 14.90
CA ASP A 48 1.76 -16.69 16.25
C ASP A 48 0.31 -16.51 16.73
N THR A 49 -0.56 -16.00 15.85
CA THR A 49 -1.99 -15.84 16.16
C THR A 49 -2.68 -17.19 16.38
N ASN A 50 -2.33 -18.22 15.59
CA ASN A 50 -2.86 -19.58 15.77
C ASN A 50 -2.36 -20.22 17.07
N ILE A 51 -1.05 -20.09 17.37
CA ILE A 51 -0.46 -20.60 18.63
C ILE A 51 -1.15 -19.93 19.83
N ALA A 52 -1.29 -18.60 19.80
CA ALA A 52 -2.00 -17.86 20.84
C ALA A 52 -3.46 -18.31 20.99
N GLY A 53 -4.06 -18.81 19.88
CA GLY A 53 -5.40 -19.37 19.86
C GLY A 53 -5.55 -20.64 20.69
N ASN A 54 -4.53 -21.45 20.77
CA ASN A 54 -4.50 -22.73 21.45
C ASN A 54 -4.01 -22.64 22.91
N MET A 55 -3.63 -21.44 23.36
CA MET A 55 -3.20 -21.20 24.75
C MET A 55 -4.41 -20.97 25.68
N GLY A 56 -4.21 -21.12 26.99
CA GLY A 56 -5.24 -20.91 28.01
C GLY A 56 -5.95 -19.55 27.89
N GLN A 57 -7.19 -19.48 28.37
CA GLN A 57 -8.13 -18.37 28.08
C GLN A 57 -7.57 -16.97 28.34
N THR A 58 -6.85 -16.74 29.42
CA THR A 58 -6.34 -15.39 29.75
C THR A 58 -5.07 -15.07 28.94
N THR A 59 -4.09 -15.95 28.95
CA THR A 59 -2.82 -15.75 28.24
C THR A 59 -3.04 -15.68 26.72
N GLY A 60 -3.88 -16.57 26.18
CA GLY A 60 -4.20 -16.58 24.76
C GLY A 60 -4.92 -15.32 24.30
N LYS A 61 -5.81 -14.74 25.12
CA LYS A 61 -6.49 -13.46 24.82
C LYS A 61 -5.48 -12.30 24.75
N ILE A 62 -4.58 -12.20 25.72
CA ILE A 62 -3.56 -11.12 25.76
C ILE A 62 -2.64 -11.22 24.54
N LEU A 63 -2.13 -12.42 24.23
CA LEU A 63 -1.25 -12.61 23.07
C LEU A 63 -1.95 -12.30 21.75
N ARG A 64 -3.22 -12.72 21.58
CA ARG A 64 -3.98 -12.35 20.37
C ARG A 64 -4.15 -10.84 20.23
N MET A 65 -4.38 -10.09 21.32
CA MET A 65 -4.44 -8.63 21.26
C MET A 65 -3.12 -8.02 20.80
N ILE A 66 -2.00 -8.52 21.33
CA ILE A 66 -0.65 -8.07 20.93
C ILE A 66 -0.42 -8.36 19.44
N PHE A 67 -0.68 -9.59 18.99
CA PHE A 67 -0.51 -9.94 17.57
C PHE A 67 -1.49 -9.22 16.64
N ALA A 68 -2.69 -8.88 17.10
CA ALA A 68 -3.62 -8.04 16.35
C ALA A 68 -3.04 -6.64 16.09
N VAL A 69 -2.37 -6.03 17.08
CA VAL A 69 -1.67 -4.75 16.90
C VAL A 69 -0.52 -4.88 15.89
N PHE A 70 0.30 -5.94 15.99
CA PHE A 70 1.36 -6.19 15.00
C PHE A 70 0.81 -6.43 13.60
N THR A 71 -0.31 -7.15 13.48
CA THR A 71 -1.01 -7.36 12.19
C THR A 71 -1.50 -6.04 11.61
N LEU A 72 -2.06 -5.15 12.44
CA LEU A 72 -2.46 -3.81 12.00
C LEU A 72 -1.26 -3.01 11.47
N LEU A 73 -0.16 -2.98 12.21
CA LEU A 73 1.06 -2.31 11.78
C LEU A 73 1.62 -2.91 10.48
N TYR A 74 1.60 -4.23 10.35
CA TYR A 74 1.97 -4.94 9.13
C TYR A 74 1.14 -4.49 7.92
N VAL A 75 -0.18 -4.45 8.07
CA VAL A 75 -1.10 -4.02 6.98
C VAL A 75 -0.86 -2.56 6.62
N MET A 76 -0.62 -1.70 7.60
CA MET A 76 -0.27 -0.29 7.35
C MET A 76 1.04 -0.17 6.54
N VAL A 77 2.07 -0.92 6.90
CA VAL A 77 3.34 -0.94 6.14
C VAL A 77 3.12 -1.49 4.74
N LEU A 78 2.37 -2.58 4.60
CA LEU A 78 2.05 -3.20 3.31
C LEU A 78 1.37 -2.21 2.35
N LEU A 79 0.48 -1.37 2.88
CA LEU A 79 -0.23 -0.35 2.11
C LEU A 79 0.72 0.70 1.50
N TYR A 80 1.75 1.10 2.26
CA TYR A 80 2.66 2.19 1.86
C TYR A 80 3.93 1.72 1.15
N VAL A 81 4.41 0.49 1.38
CA VAL A 81 5.73 0.05 0.92
C VAL A 81 5.87 0.09 -0.60
N TYR A 82 4.85 -0.33 -1.35
CA TYR A 82 4.89 -0.33 -2.82
C TYR A 82 4.73 1.06 -3.44
N PRO A 83 3.84 1.94 -2.97
CA PRO A 83 3.79 3.32 -3.42
C PRO A 83 5.08 4.10 -3.16
N VAL A 84 5.69 3.91 -1.97
CA VAL A 84 6.98 4.52 -1.62
C VAL A 84 8.09 4.01 -2.53
N LEU A 85 8.16 2.69 -2.78
CA LEU A 85 9.10 2.09 -3.72
C LEU A 85 8.92 2.63 -5.14
N ALA A 86 7.67 2.86 -5.57
CA ALA A 86 7.37 3.34 -6.91
C ALA A 86 7.71 4.83 -7.13
N LYS A 87 7.72 5.64 -6.06
CA LYS A 87 7.92 7.10 -6.15
C LYS A 87 9.33 7.53 -5.78
N PHE A 88 9.97 6.89 -4.79
CA PHE A 88 11.24 7.31 -4.23
C PHE A 88 12.34 6.28 -4.49
N TYR A 89 13.51 6.75 -4.94
CA TYR A 89 14.70 5.91 -5.08
C TYR A 89 15.35 5.72 -3.70
N ASN A 90 15.03 4.62 -3.03
CA ASN A 90 15.49 4.30 -1.69
C ASN A 90 16.10 2.91 -1.63
N SER A 91 16.98 2.68 -0.63
CA SER A 91 17.34 1.31 -0.24
C SER A 91 16.13 0.60 0.39
N ILE A 92 16.12 -0.74 0.37
CA ILE A 92 15.03 -1.55 0.95
C ILE A 92 14.75 -1.13 2.40
N LYS A 93 15.79 -0.96 3.22
CA LYS A 93 15.66 -0.51 4.62
C LYS A 93 14.97 0.85 4.74
N ASN A 94 15.38 1.81 3.91
CA ASN A 94 14.77 3.14 3.91
C ASN A 94 13.34 3.12 3.38
N THR A 95 13.02 2.24 2.42
CA THR A 95 11.65 2.04 1.92
C THR A 95 10.73 1.58 3.05
N PHE A 96 11.12 0.57 3.84
CA PHE A 96 10.35 0.13 5.00
C PHE A 96 10.21 1.21 6.07
N LYS A 97 11.34 1.90 6.42
CA LYS A 97 11.32 2.99 7.38
C LYS A 97 10.37 4.10 6.96
N ASN A 98 10.46 4.54 5.71
CA ASN A 98 9.62 5.61 5.18
C ASN A 98 8.15 5.18 5.09
N ALA A 99 7.87 3.95 4.65
CA ALA A 99 6.51 3.40 4.62
C ALA A 99 5.88 3.39 6.01
N PHE A 100 6.60 2.92 7.03
CA PHE A 100 6.14 2.89 8.41
C PHE A 100 5.89 4.30 8.97
N LEU A 101 6.86 5.21 8.81
CA LEU A 101 6.74 6.59 9.32
C LEU A 101 5.60 7.35 8.63
N MET A 102 5.45 7.21 7.31
CA MET A 102 4.36 7.86 6.57
C MET A 102 3.01 7.30 6.97
N ALA A 103 2.90 5.98 7.18
CA ALA A 103 1.66 5.34 7.61
C ALA A 103 1.17 5.86 8.96
N ILE A 104 2.09 6.05 9.93
CA ILE A 104 1.76 6.59 11.26
C ILE A 104 1.50 8.10 11.19
N ARG A 105 2.33 8.85 10.46
CA ARG A 105 2.20 10.31 10.38
C ARG A 105 0.90 10.78 9.72
N HIS A 106 0.36 9.94 8.83
CA HIS A 106 -0.86 10.24 8.06
C HIS A 106 -2.01 9.28 8.39
N LEU A 107 -2.20 8.92 9.67
CA LEU A 107 -3.23 7.99 10.14
C LEU A 107 -4.63 8.21 9.55
N PRO A 108 -5.19 9.43 9.45
CA PRO A 108 -6.51 9.62 8.85
C PRO A 108 -6.58 9.14 7.40
N PHE A 109 -5.57 9.46 6.59
CA PHE A 109 -5.50 8.99 5.20
C PHE A 109 -5.25 7.49 5.14
N THR A 110 -4.39 6.95 6.03
CA THR A 110 -4.13 5.52 6.13
C THR A 110 -5.42 4.75 6.42
N PHE A 111 -6.25 5.23 7.34
CA PHE A 111 -7.54 4.62 7.65
C PHE A 111 -8.48 4.63 6.45
N LEU A 112 -8.62 5.75 5.74
CA LEU A 112 -9.47 5.84 4.54
C LEU A 112 -8.98 4.89 3.43
N MET A 113 -7.68 4.82 3.20
CA MET A 113 -7.11 3.88 2.21
C MET A 113 -7.33 2.42 2.61
N LEU A 114 -7.25 2.08 3.90
CA LEU A 114 -7.57 0.74 4.39
C LEU A 114 -9.04 0.39 4.16
N VAL A 115 -9.96 1.33 4.41
CA VAL A 115 -11.39 1.13 4.13
C VAL A 115 -11.60 0.85 2.63
N ILE A 116 -10.95 1.58 1.73
CA ILE A 116 -11.02 1.33 0.29
C ILE A 116 -10.50 -0.07 -0.06
N CYS A 117 -9.42 -0.53 0.58
CA CYS A 117 -8.87 -1.87 0.36
C CYS A 117 -9.77 -2.99 0.89
N VAL A 118 -10.52 -2.74 1.97
CA VAL A 118 -11.42 -3.73 2.60
C VAL A 118 -12.80 -3.74 1.94
N CYS A 119 -13.23 -2.63 1.34
CA CYS A 119 -14.56 -2.49 0.72
C CYS A 119 -14.94 -3.65 -0.24
N PRO A 120 -14.05 -4.20 -1.09
CA PRO A 120 -14.39 -5.33 -1.95
C PRO A 120 -14.77 -6.62 -1.22
N LEU A 121 -14.39 -6.77 0.06
CA LEU A 121 -14.82 -7.93 0.85
C LEU A 121 -16.35 -7.96 1.04
N ALA A 122 -17.04 -6.84 0.83
CA ALA A 122 -18.50 -6.78 0.84
C ALA A 122 -19.14 -7.71 -0.22
N ILE A 123 -18.41 -8.09 -1.27
CA ILE A 123 -18.86 -9.04 -2.30
C ILE A 123 -19.23 -10.40 -1.66
N PHE A 124 -18.53 -10.82 -0.59
CA PHE A 124 -18.78 -12.09 0.07
C PHE A 124 -20.09 -12.14 0.87
N PHE A 125 -20.72 -10.99 1.12
CA PHE A 125 -22.01 -10.89 1.79
C PHE A 125 -23.20 -10.94 0.83
N ILE A 126 -22.97 -11.04 -0.48
CA ILE A 126 -24.03 -11.11 -1.48
C ILE A 126 -24.61 -12.54 -1.50
N PRO A 127 -25.92 -12.72 -1.28
CA PRO A 127 -26.50 -14.06 -1.15
C PRO A 127 -26.62 -14.82 -2.48
N SER A 128 -26.63 -14.13 -3.61
CA SER A 128 -26.71 -14.76 -4.93
C SER A 128 -25.35 -15.22 -5.42
N PHE A 129 -25.15 -16.54 -5.49
CA PHE A 129 -23.91 -17.15 -5.96
C PHE A 129 -23.49 -16.69 -7.35
N GLN A 130 -24.41 -16.57 -8.29
CA GLN A 130 -24.12 -16.13 -9.67
C GLN A 130 -23.60 -14.69 -9.70
N ILE A 131 -24.27 -13.77 -8.98
CA ILE A 131 -23.85 -12.37 -8.87
C ILE A 131 -22.48 -12.27 -8.18
N GLN A 132 -22.29 -13.03 -7.08
CA GLN A 132 -21.04 -13.06 -6.33
C GLN A 132 -19.87 -13.49 -7.22
N MET A 133 -20.00 -14.58 -7.98
CA MET A 133 -18.95 -15.07 -8.88
C MET A 133 -18.63 -14.07 -10.02
N SER A 134 -19.67 -13.44 -10.58
CA SER A 134 -19.48 -12.40 -11.60
C SER A 134 -18.71 -11.20 -11.07
N LEU A 135 -19.04 -10.74 -9.86
CA LEU A 135 -18.35 -9.63 -9.20
C LEU A 135 -16.92 -9.98 -8.80
N ILE A 136 -16.66 -11.20 -8.34
CA ILE A 136 -15.30 -11.68 -8.06
C ILE A 136 -14.46 -11.68 -9.33
N LEU A 137 -14.99 -12.18 -10.46
CA LEU A 137 -14.29 -12.16 -11.74
C LEU A 137 -13.97 -10.73 -12.18
N LEU A 138 -14.96 -9.82 -12.11
CA LEU A 138 -14.77 -8.41 -12.42
C LEU A 138 -13.71 -7.76 -11.50
N PHE A 139 -13.74 -8.10 -10.22
CA PHE A 139 -12.76 -7.60 -9.26
C PHE A 139 -11.34 -8.11 -9.53
N ILE A 140 -11.18 -9.37 -9.93
CA ILE A 140 -9.86 -9.92 -10.28
C ILE A 140 -9.28 -9.15 -11.49
N LEU A 141 -10.11 -8.80 -12.48
CA LEU A 141 -9.67 -8.12 -13.71
C LEU A 141 -9.34 -6.64 -13.47
N PHE A 142 -10.18 -5.92 -12.75
CA PHE A 142 -10.10 -4.44 -12.65
C PHE A 142 -9.86 -3.94 -11.22
N GLY A 143 -10.25 -4.71 -10.20
CA GLY A 143 -10.22 -4.29 -8.80
C GLY A 143 -8.88 -3.76 -8.30
N PRO A 144 -7.76 -4.47 -8.54
CA PRO A 144 -6.45 -3.98 -8.10
C PRO A 144 -6.06 -2.64 -8.73
N ALA A 145 -6.44 -2.41 -10.01
CA ALA A 145 -6.16 -1.15 -10.69
C ALA A 145 -7.02 -0.02 -10.14
N VAL A 146 -8.30 -0.27 -9.89
CA VAL A 146 -9.24 0.70 -9.30
C VAL A 146 -8.80 1.08 -7.89
N ILE A 147 -8.46 0.12 -7.04
CA ILE A 147 -7.97 0.37 -5.67
C ILE A 147 -6.66 1.18 -5.72
N ALA A 148 -5.72 0.80 -6.59
CA ALA A 148 -4.47 1.52 -6.72
C ALA A 148 -4.70 2.96 -7.19
N TYR A 149 -5.61 3.19 -8.12
CA TYR A 149 -5.98 4.52 -8.60
C TYR A 149 -6.64 5.36 -7.49
N ALA A 150 -7.64 4.82 -6.81
CA ALA A 150 -8.31 5.50 -5.70
C ALA A 150 -7.32 5.89 -4.59
N ASN A 151 -6.46 4.96 -4.16
CA ASN A 151 -5.45 5.23 -3.15
C ASN A 151 -4.37 6.21 -3.64
N SER A 152 -4.09 6.28 -4.94
CA SER A 152 -3.09 7.22 -5.50
C SER A 152 -3.47 8.68 -5.29
N HIS A 153 -4.76 9.03 -5.18
CA HIS A 153 -5.18 10.38 -4.82
C HIS A 153 -4.70 10.80 -3.42
N PHE A 154 -4.69 9.87 -2.48
CA PHE A 154 -4.15 10.11 -1.13
C PHE A 154 -2.63 10.11 -1.14
N PHE A 155 -1.99 9.17 -1.85
CA PHE A 155 -0.54 9.11 -1.93
C PHE A 155 0.07 10.35 -2.59
N VAL A 156 -0.54 10.89 -3.63
CA VAL A 156 -0.08 12.14 -4.26
C VAL A 156 -0.10 13.27 -3.24
N LYS A 157 -1.23 13.45 -2.50
CA LYS A 157 -1.34 14.48 -1.46
C LYS A 157 -0.32 14.31 -0.32
N ILE A 158 -0.02 13.06 0.05
CA ILE A 158 0.97 12.76 1.10
C ILE A 158 2.37 13.04 0.57
N PHE A 159 2.73 12.51 -0.60
CA PHE A 159 4.10 12.56 -1.13
C PHE A 159 4.51 13.97 -1.55
N ASP A 160 3.59 14.81 -2.02
CA ASP A 160 3.87 16.20 -2.37
C ASP A 160 4.34 17.04 -1.17
N ARG A 161 4.08 16.58 0.06
CA ARG A 161 4.63 17.21 1.27
C ARG A 161 6.09 16.87 1.55
N TYR A 162 6.63 15.84 0.88
CA TYR A 162 8.00 15.35 1.06
C TYR A 162 8.90 15.61 -0.15
N ILE A 163 8.33 16.14 -1.23
CA ILE A 163 9.07 16.54 -2.42
C ILE A 163 9.31 18.04 -2.30
N PRO A 164 10.57 18.51 -2.37
CA PRO A 164 10.85 19.95 -2.45
C PRO A 164 10.08 20.54 -3.63
N LYS A 165 9.39 21.64 -3.43
CA LYS A 165 8.85 22.43 -4.54
C LYS A 165 10.02 22.97 -5.33
N GLU A 166 9.97 22.84 -6.65
CA GLU A 166 10.90 23.59 -7.50
C GLU A 166 10.70 25.08 -7.19
N PRO A 167 11.79 25.85 -7.01
CA PRO A 167 11.66 27.30 -6.79
C PRO A 167 10.88 27.91 -7.96
N ASP A 168 9.98 28.82 -7.64
CA ASP A 168 9.26 29.57 -8.68
C ASP A 168 10.29 30.23 -9.61
N PRO A 169 10.05 30.26 -10.94
CA PRO A 169 10.98 30.87 -11.90
C PRO A 169 11.36 32.32 -11.53
N GLU A 170 10.47 33.04 -10.85
CA GLU A 170 10.71 34.40 -10.33
C GLU A 170 11.69 34.43 -9.13
N GLU A 171 11.74 33.37 -8.31
CA GLU A 171 12.72 33.26 -7.22
C GLU A 171 14.11 32.80 -7.70
N ALA A 172 14.17 32.08 -8.81
CA ALA A 172 15.43 31.63 -9.41
C ALA A 172 16.21 32.79 -10.08
N GLU A 173 15.53 33.86 -10.51
CA GLU A 173 16.19 35.08 -11.11
C GLU A 173 16.71 36.04 -10.04
N VAL A 174 16.36 35.89 -8.77
CA VAL A 174 16.75 36.82 -7.67
C VAL A 174 17.90 36.29 -6.81
N MET A 175 18.36 35.04 -7.04
CA MET A 175 19.55 34.54 -6.36
C MET A 175 20.83 35.01 -7.08
N PRO A 176 21.71 35.73 -6.38
CA PRO A 176 22.93 36.28 -6.94
C PRO A 176 23.97 35.22 -7.29
#